data_2f1d507e913edf029714f378b646861d
#
_entry.id   2f1d507e913edf029714f378b646861d
#
_cell.length_a   1.000
_cell.length_b   1.000
_cell.length_c   1.000
_cell.angle_alpha   90.00
_cell.angle_beta   90.00
_cell.angle_gamma   90.00
#
_symmetry.space_group_name_H-M   'P 1'
#
loop_
_entity.id
_entity.type
_entity.pdbx_description
1 polymer ?
#
loop_
_entity_poly.entity_id
_entity_poly.type
_entity_poly.pdbx_seq_one_letter_code
_entity_poly.pdbx_strand_id
1 'polypeptide(L)'
;MRAKIFLIISLFITFSLSFVLESRELSIQQLEERKKADEERKKAREKRGKKIFQKEITLSTEIAFISKEREVPPVLSNLDPILEDEGFYGVKLAIEDNLTTGRFLGHDYRAEFHRILLKENLETEFKKLLKKGKKFFVVDLNEDELLSLMKIPGIDDVLIFNTRAKNDSLRNENCRKNFFHIPPSYSILSDALTQYLVKKKMEKVVFGY
;
A
#
# COMPACT_ATOMS: atom_id res chain seq x y z
N MET A 1 -52.68 -5.54 66.95
CA MET A 1 -52.92 -5.65 65.48
C MET A 1 -51.87 -5.01 64.62
N ARG A 2 -51.42 -3.78 64.88
CA ARG A 2 -50.44 -3.04 64.05
C ARG A 2 -49.07 -3.72 63.87
N ALA A 3 -48.47 -4.33 64.90
CA ALA A 3 -47.23 -5.02 64.87
C ALA A 3 -47.14 -6.24 63.89
N LYS A 4 -48.25 -7.03 63.82
CA LYS A 4 -48.35 -8.18 62.92
C LYS A 4 -48.43 -7.77 61.42
N ILE A 5 -49.02 -6.62 61.13
CA ILE A 5 -49.18 -6.09 59.79
C ILE A 5 -47.75 -5.58 59.28
N PHE A 6 -46.95 -4.93 60.15
CA PHE A 6 -45.62 -4.50 59.84
C PHE A 6 -44.66 -5.65 59.50
N LEU A 7 -44.80 -6.76 60.22
CA LEU A 7 -43.96 -7.95 60.02
C LEU A 7 -44.29 -8.64 58.68
N ILE A 8 -45.60 -8.70 58.30
CA ILE A 8 -46.00 -9.25 57.00
C ILE A 8 -45.55 -8.38 55.84
N ILE A 9 -45.65 -7.07 55.96
CA ILE A 9 -45.16 -6.10 54.91
C ILE A 9 -43.67 -6.19 54.77
N SER A 10 -42.86 -6.29 55.86
CA SER A 10 -41.43 -6.47 55.83
C SER A 10 -41.04 -7.75 55.11
N LEU A 11 -41.72 -8.87 55.38
CA LEU A 11 -41.44 -10.15 54.71
C LEU A 11 -41.80 -10.12 53.23
N PHE A 12 -42.85 -9.43 52.83
CA PHE A 12 -43.19 -9.26 51.42
C PHE A 12 -42.15 -8.38 50.64
N ILE A 13 -41.65 -7.33 51.30
CA ILE A 13 -40.62 -6.47 50.70
C ILE A 13 -39.32 -7.24 50.53
N THR A 14 -38.86 -8.02 51.50
CA THR A 14 -37.64 -8.82 51.39
C THR A 14 -37.77 -9.91 50.34
N PHE A 15 -38.92 -10.57 50.24
CA PHE A 15 -39.17 -11.58 49.23
C PHE A 15 -39.21 -11.00 47.80
N SER A 16 -39.85 -9.85 47.61
CA SER A 16 -39.88 -9.18 46.31
C SER A 16 -38.49 -8.67 45.91
N LEU A 17 -37.65 -8.18 46.84
CA LEU A 17 -36.29 -7.75 46.59
C LEU A 17 -35.40 -8.92 46.19
N SER A 18 -35.51 -10.08 46.86
CA SER A 18 -34.77 -11.29 46.50
C SER A 18 -35.11 -11.77 45.08
N PHE A 19 -36.41 -11.79 44.74
CA PHE A 19 -36.87 -12.19 43.41
C PHE A 19 -36.36 -11.27 42.29
N VAL A 20 -36.31 -9.97 42.54
CA VAL A 20 -35.76 -8.99 41.58
C VAL A 20 -34.24 -9.14 41.42
N LEU A 21 -33.51 -9.43 42.51
CA LEU A 21 -32.08 -9.69 42.44
C LEU A 21 -31.75 -10.96 41.66
N GLU A 22 -32.48 -12.06 41.94
CA GLU A 22 -32.32 -13.33 41.25
C GLU A 22 -32.63 -13.24 39.74
N SER A 23 -33.69 -12.48 39.37
CA SER A 23 -33.98 -12.22 37.95
C SER A 23 -32.93 -11.38 37.25
N ARG A 24 -32.26 -10.44 37.93
CA ARG A 24 -31.14 -9.65 37.41
C ARG A 24 -29.90 -10.50 37.22
N GLU A 25 -29.55 -11.36 38.18
CA GLU A 25 -28.41 -12.28 38.06
C GLU A 25 -28.58 -13.22 36.87
N LEU A 26 -29.77 -13.79 36.69
CA LEU A 26 -30.11 -14.65 35.57
C LEU A 26 -29.96 -13.92 34.22
N SER A 27 -30.37 -12.67 34.13
CA SER A 27 -30.24 -11.86 32.92
C SER A 27 -28.78 -11.49 32.60
N ILE A 28 -27.95 -11.26 33.61
CA ILE A 28 -26.52 -11.00 33.46
C ILE A 28 -25.80 -12.25 32.97
N GLN A 29 -26.08 -13.41 33.55
CA GLN A 29 -25.49 -14.68 33.09
C GLN A 29 -25.85 -14.99 31.65
N GLN A 30 -27.09 -14.79 31.24
CA GLN A 30 -27.53 -14.97 29.85
C GLN A 30 -26.81 -13.99 28.89
N LEU A 31 -26.51 -12.76 29.31
CA LEU A 31 -25.76 -11.79 28.53
C LEU A 31 -24.31 -12.19 28.38
N GLU A 32 -23.69 -12.74 29.42
CA GLU A 32 -22.31 -13.22 29.38
C GLU A 32 -22.18 -14.46 28.48
N GLU A 33 -23.09 -15.39 28.55
CA GLU A 33 -23.14 -16.56 27.67
C GLU A 33 -23.31 -16.16 26.20
N ARG A 34 -24.17 -15.19 25.90
CA ARG A 34 -24.31 -14.65 24.53
C ARG A 34 -23.04 -14.02 24.06
N LYS A 35 -22.35 -13.22 24.87
CA LYS A 35 -21.07 -12.62 24.52
C LYS A 35 -20.00 -13.67 24.22
N LYS A 36 -19.86 -14.71 25.05
CA LYS A 36 -18.96 -15.83 24.83
C LYS A 36 -19.26 -16.57 23.52
N ALA A 37 -20.55 -16.86 23.27
CA ALA A 37 -20.95 -17.52 22.03
C ALA A 37 -20.68 -16.67 20.78
N ASP A 38 -20.85 -15.36 20.86
CA ASP A 38 -20.53 -14.44 19.75
C ASP A 38 -19.04 -14.33 19.51
N GLU A 39 -18.22 -14.30 20.56
CA GLU A 39 -16.75 -14.36 20.42
C GLU A 39 -16.27 -15.68 19.80
N GLU A 40 -16.83 -16.80 20.20
CA GLU A 40 -16.51 -18.10 19.61
C GLU A 40 -16.93 -18.17 18.13
N ARG A 41 -18.10 -17.66 17.79
CA ARG A 41 -18.55 -17.54 16.39
C ARG A 41 -17.64 -16.64 15.58
N LYS A 42 -17.17 -15.53 16.13
CA LYS A 42 -16.22 -14.63 15.49
C LYS A 42 -14.87 -15.33 15.24
N LYS A 43 -14.33 -16.00 16.25
CA LYS A 43 -13.08 -16.79 16.12
C LYS A 43 -13.23 -17.95 15.12
N ALA A 44 -14.39 -18.61 15.09
CA ALA A 44 -14.68 -19.67 14.12
C ALA A 44 -14.79 -19.12 12.69
N ARG A 45 -15.40 -17.94 12.50
CA ARG A 45 -15.46 -17.26 11.20
C ARG A 45 -14.07 -16.82 10.73
N GLU A 46 -13.25 -16.27 11.61
CA GLU A 46 -11.86 -15.91 11.28
C GLU A 46 -11.02 -17.14 10.91
N LYS A 47 -11.13 -18.23 11.66
CA LYS A 47 -10.44 -19.51 11.32
C LYS A 47 -10.93 -20.07 10.00
N ARG A 48 -12.23 -20.05 9.72
CA ARG A 48 -12.80 -20.47 8.43
C ARG A 48 -12.33 -19.57 7.29
N GLY A 49 -12.37 -18.25 7.48
CA GLY A 49 -11.84 -17.27 6.52
C GLY A 49 -10.36 -17.56 6.19
N LYS A 50 -9.52 -17.73 7.21
CA LYS A 50 -8.10 -18.06 7.02
C LYS A 50 -7.89 -19.40 6.28
N LYS A 51 -8.72 -20.41 6.53
CA LYS A 51 -8.60 -21.74 5.89
C LYS A 51 -9.09 -21.75 4.44
N ILE A 52 -10.07 -20.92 4.11
CA ILE A 52 -10.60 -20.80 2.73
C ILE A 52 -9.63 -19.99 1.85
N PHE A 53 -8.83 -19.07 2.43
CA PHE A 53 -7.91 -18.19 1.72
C PHE A 53 -6.46 -18.70 1.66
N GLN A 54 -6.11 -19.83 2.23
CA GLN A 54 -4.79 -20.44 2.08
C GLN A 54 -4.78 -21.42 0.90
N LYS A 55 -4.83 -20.88 -0.31
CA LYS A 55 -4.47 -21.64 -1.49
C LYS A 55 -2.95 -21.86 -1.47
N GLU A 56 -2.51 -23.03 -1.90
CA GLU A 56 -1.08 -23.30 -2.08
C GLU A 56 -0.45 -22.25 -2.99
N ILE A 57 0.72 -21.72 -2.61
CA ILE A 57 1.42 -20.69 -3.40
C ILE A 57 1.92 -21.37 -4.68
N THR A 58 1.35 -20.97 -5.81
CA THR A 58 1.70 -21.47 -7.14
C THR A 58 2.67 -20.54 -7.87
N LEU A 59 2.69 -19.27 -7.52
CA LEU A 59 3.55 -18.26 -8.12
C LEU A 59 4.10 -17.34 -7.03
N SER A 60 5.41 -17.19 -6.93
CA SER A 60 6.07 -16.19 -6.11
C SER A 60 6.87 -15.25 -6.99
N THR A 61 6.63 -13.96 -6.88
CA THR A 61 7.31 -12.92 -7.65
C THR A 61 7.96 -11.92 -6.70
N GLU A 62 9.25 -11.69 -6.89
CA GLU A 62 10.02 -10.73 -6.13
C GLU A 62 10.42 -9.57 -7.02
N ILE A 63 10.11 -8.35 -6.57
CA ILE A 63 10.33 -7.09 -7.27
C ILE A 63 11.39 -6.31 -6.50
N ALA A 64 12.46 -5.89 -7.18
CA ALA A 64 13.45 -5.01 -6.61
C ALA A 64 13.06 -3.55 -6.90
N PHE A 65 12.78 -2.78 -5.85
CA PHE A 65 12.60 -1.33 -5.96
C PHE A 65 13.94 -0.64 -5.73
N ILE A 66 14.33 0.22 -6.66
CA ILE A 66 15.59 0.95 -6.61
C ILE A 66 15.30 2.45 -6.68
N SER A 67 15.75 3.19 -5.68
CA SER A 67 15.75 4.64 -5.66
C SER A 67 17.14 5.17 -5.39
N LYS A 68 17.48 6.33 -5.95
CA LYS A 68 18.72 7.02 -5.63
C LYS A 68 18.44 8.29 -4.85
N GLU A 69 19.19 8.48 -3.78
CA GLU A 69 19.15 9.70 -2.99
C GLU A 69 19.50 10.93 -3.84
N ARG A 70 18.85 12.04 -3.59
CA ARG A 70 19.03 13.31 -4.30
C ARG A 70 19.27 14.43 -3.32
N GLU A 71 19.97 15.45 -3.79
CA GLU A 71 19.99 16.71 -3.08
C GLU A 71 18.59 17.33 -3.12
N VAL A 72 18.06 17.60 -1.96
CA VAL A 72 16.74 18.22 -1.81
C VAL A 72 16.90 19.72 -1.98
N PRO A 73 16.24 20.36 -2.96
CA PRO A 73 16.29 21.81 -3.09
C PRO A 73 15.67 22.48 -1.85
N PRO A 74 16.07 23.71 -1.52
CA PRO A 74 15.48 24.42 -0.39
C PRO A 74 13.97 24.55 -0.57
N VAL A 75 13.23 24.28 0.50
CA VAL A 75 11.76 24.37 0.51
C VAL A 75 11.37 25.82 0.32
N LEU A 76 10.72 26.14 -0.78
CA LEU A 76 10.26 27.51 -1.10
C LEU A 76 8.91 27.83 -0.43
N SER A 77 8.16 26.82 -0.03
CA SER A 77 6.85 26.98 0.61
C SER A 77 6.58 25.81 1.55
N ASN A 78 5.96 26.10 2.71
CA ASN A 78 5.48 25.06 3.63
C ASN A 78 4.21 24.35 3.10
N LEU A 79 3.65 24.80 1.98
CA LEU A 79 2.46 24.22 1.38
C LEU A 79 2.75 22.98 0.53
N ASP A 80 3.99 22.87 0.04
CA ASP A 80 4.43 21.71 -0.78
C ASP A 80 5.61 21.01 -0.08
N PRO A 81 5.35 20.10 0.85
CA PRO A 81 6.41 19.34 1.48
C PRO A 81 7.10 18.45 0.44
N ILE A 82 8.43 18.43 0.44
CA ILE A 82 9.20 17.52 -0.39
C ILE A 82 9.16 16.13 0.27
N LEU A 83 8.53 15.20 -0.41
CA LEU A 83 8.44 13.81 0.05
C LEU A 83 9.61 13.02 -0.57
N GLU A 84 10.48 12.48 0.26
CA GLU A 84 11.65 11.71 -0.18
C GLU A 84 11.35 10.22 -0.40
N ASP A 85 10.24 9.74 0.12
CA ASP A 85 9.89 8.33 0.23
C ASP A 85 8.60 7.93 -0.52
N GLU A 86 8.09 8.80 -1.39
CA GLU A 86 6.88 8.56 -2.20
C GLU A 86 6.95 7.23 -2.95
N GLY A 87 8.05 6.97 -3.63
CA GLY A 87 8.24 5.74 -4.41
C GLY A 87 8.20 4.48 -3.53
N PHE A 88 8.80 4.54 -2.35
CA PHE A 88 8.78 3.45 -1.38
C PHE A 88 7.35 3.11 -0.93
N TYR A 89 6.59 4.11 -0.47
CA TYR A 89 5.23 3.89 0.00
C TYR A 89 4.28 3.52 -1.14
N GLY A 90 4.48 4.05 -2.34
CA GLY A 90 3.73 3.66 -3.52
C GLY A 90 3.88 2.18 -3.87
N VAL A 91 5.11 1.66 -3.87
CA VAL A 91 5.38 0.23 -4.11
C VAL A 91 4.83 -0.63 -2.98
N LYS A 92 5.01 -0.21 -1.73
CA LYS A 92 4.47 -0.93 -0.57
C LYS A 92 2.96 -1.08 -0.66
N LEU A 93 2.25 0.00 -0.93
CA LEU A 93 0.79 -0.01 -1.10
C LEU A 93 0.37 -0.92 -2.25
N ALA A 94 1.04 -0.83 -3.40
CA ALA A 94 0.73 -1.68 -4.55
C ALA A 94 0.91 -3.17 -4.26
N ILE A 95 1.95 -3.55 -3.50
CA ILE A 95 2.15 -4.94 -3.08
C ILE A 95 1.04 -5.37 -2.10
N GLU A 96 0.72 -4.57 -1.10
CA GLU A 96 -0.33 -4.85 -0.11
C GLU A 96 -1.70 -5.06 -0.78
N ASP A 97 -2.07 -4.19 -1.71
CA ASP A 97 -3.33 -4.29 -2.46
C ASP A 97 -3.38 -5.56 -3.33
N ASN A 98 -2.29 -5.86 -4.04
CA ASN A 98 -2.23 -7.05 -4.89
C ASN A 98 -2.16 -8.35 -4.10
N LEU A 99 -1.60 -8.36 -2.88
CA LEU A 99 -1.56 -9.54 -2.03
C LEU A 99 -2.95 -10.02 -1.61
N THR A 100 -3.96 -9.17 -1.56
CA THR A 100 -5.33 -9.56 -1.24
C THR A 100 -5.88 -10.51 -2.30
N THR A 101 -5.81 -10.12 -3.57
CA THR A 101 -6.18 -10.96 -4.72
C THR A 101 -5.17 -12.08 -4.94
N GLY A 102 -3.89 -11.81 -4.76
CA GLY A 102 -2.81 -12.78 -4.90
C GLY A 102 -3.03 -14.02 -4.01
N ARG A 103 -3.32 -13.83 -2.74
CA ARG A 103 -3.60 -14.93 -1.79
C ARG A 103 -4.77 -15.80 -2.25
N PHE A 104 -5.77 -15.22 -2.85
CA PHE A 104 -6.91 -15.96 -3.40
C PHE A 104 -6.50 -16.81 -4.62
N LEU A 105 -5.60 -16.29 -5.45
CA LEU A 105 -5.09 -16.97 -6.65
C LEU A 105 -3.93 -17.93 -6.34
N GLY A 106 -3.34 -17.89 -5.15
CA GLY A 106 -2.13 -18.62 -4.80
C GLY A 106 -0.86 -17.89 -5.27
N HIS A 107 -0.92 -16.58 -5.44
CA HIS A 107 0.22 -15.74 -5.82
C HIS A 107 0.79 -15.02 -4.60
N ASP A 108 2.11 -14.95 -4.50
CA ASP A 108 2.84 -14.20 -3.47
C ASP A 108 3.71 -13.14 -4.14
N TYR A 109 3.48 -11.88 -3.77
CA TYR A 109 4.24 -10.74 -4.28
C TYR A 109 5.05 -10.12 -3.16
N ARG A 110 6.34 -9.91 -3.41
CA ARG A 110 7.26 -9.29 -2.45
C ARG A 110 8.05 -8.18 -3.10
N ALA A 111 8.33 -7.13 -2.35
CA ALA A 111 9.24 -6.07 -2.77
C ALA A 111 10.47 -6.04 -1.88
N GLU A 112 11.65 -5.96 -2.49
CA GLU A 112 12.94 -5.69 -1.84
C GLU A 112 13.32 -4.24 -2.17
N PHE A 113 13.61 -3.44 -1.14
CA PHE A 113 13.85 -2.00 -1.29
C PHE A 113 15.33 -1.69 -1.19
N HIS A 114 15.85 -0.97 -2.20
CA HIS A 114 17.25 -0.56 -2.32
C HIS A 114 17.32 0.96 -2.50
N ARG A 115 17.64 1.67 -1.43
CA ARG A 115 17.96 3.10 -1.49
C ARG A 115 19.47 3.26 -1.67
N ILE A 116 19.88 3.81 -2.78
CA ILE A 116 21.27 4.07 -3.13
C ILE A 116 21.62 5.48 -2.69
N LEU A 117 22.62 5.61 -1.84
CA LEU A 117 23.05 6.90 -1.31
C LEU A 117 23.79 7.72 -2.37
N LEU A 118 23.88 9.05 -2.18
CA LEU A 118 24.54 9.98 -3.10
C LEU A 118 25.98 9.54 -3.49
N LYS A 119 26.72 8.99 -2.50
CA LYS A 119 28.11 8.54 -2.69
C LYS A 119 28.24 7.14 -3.28
N GLU A 120 27.15 6.40 -3.39
CA GLU A 120 27.15 5.03 -3.88
C GLU A 120 26.99 4.99 -5.40
N ASN A 121 27.62 3.98 -6.02
CA ASN A 121 27.53 3.79 -7.46
C ASN A 121 26.32 2.92 -7.81
N LEU A 122 25.35 3.52 -8.50
CA LEU A 122 24.12 2.88 -8.95
C LEU A 122 24.39 1.61 -9.78
N GLU A 123 25.34 1.67 -10.72
CA GLU A 123 25.63 0.51 -11.59
C GLU A 123 26.16 -0.68 -10.80
N THR A 124 26.99 -0.42 -9.80
CA THR A 124 27.56 -1.47 -8.96
C THR A 124 26.48 -2.18 -8.16
N GLU A 125 25.56 -1.43 -7.55
CA GLU A 125 24.45 -2.00 -6.79
C GLU A 125 23.48 -2.74 -7.71
N PHE A 126 23.17 -2.18 -8.87
CA PHE A 126 22.31 -2.85 -9.84
C PHE A 126 22.91 -4.18 -10.34
N LYS A 127 24.23 -4.19 -10.67
CA LYS A 127 24.95 -5.42 -11.05
C LYS A 127 24.92 -6.51 -9.96
N LYS A 128 24.95 -6.13 -8.68
CA LYS A 128 24.78 -7.08 -7.56
C LYS A 128 23.40 -7.75 -7.60
N LEU A 129 22.35 -6.96 -7.87
CA LEU A 129 20.99 -7.49 -7.95
C LEU A 129 20.78 -8.39 -9.16
N LEU A 130 21.37 -8.06 -10.32
CA LEU A 130 21.36 -8.93 -11.48
C LEU A 130 22.06 -10.26 -11.17
N LYS A 131 23.20 -10.26 -10.49
CA LYS A 131 23.90 -11.48 -10.05
C LYS A 131 23.09 -12.32 -9.08
N LYS A 132 22.22 -11.70 -8.26
CA LYS A 132 21.26 -12.42 -7.38
C LYS A 132 20.07 -13.02 -8.15
N GLY A 133 20.01 -12.85 -9.48
CA GLY A 133 18.96 -13.39 -10.32
C GLY A 133 17.64 -12.63 -10.31
N LYS A 134 17.61 -11.37 -9.81
CA LYS A 134 16.42 -10.52 -9.86
C LYS A 134 16.02 -10.26 -11.31
N LYS A 135 14.72 -10.34 -11.61
CA LYS A 135 14.16 -10.20 -12.96
C LYS A 135 13.22 -9.02 -13.12
N PHE A 136 12.64 -8.52 -12.04
CA PHE A 136 11.66 -7.45 -12.05
C PHE A 136 12.17 -6.27 -11.23
N PHE A 137 12.28 -5.12 -11.87
CA PHE A 137 12.78 -3.90 -11.26
C PHE A 137 11.79 -2.76 -11.40
N VAL A 138 11.51 -2.07 -10.31
CA VAL A 138 10.83 -0.77 -10.31
C VAL A 138 11.86 0.27 -9.92
N VAL A 139 12.10 1.26 -10.79
CA VAL A 139 13.19 2.21 -10.61
C VAL A 139 12.67 3.64 -10.52
N ASP A 140 13.08 4.33 -9.46
CA ASP A 140 12.82 5.74 -9.20
C ASP A 140 14.12 6.54 -9.48
N LEU A 141 14.44 6.70 -10.76
CA LEU A 141 15.69 7.26 -11.27
C LEU A 141 15.43 8.40 -12.26
N ASN A 142 16.40 9.30 -12.40
CA ASN A 142 16.38 10.32 -13.45
C ASN A 142 16.81 9.74 -14.82
N GLU A 143 16.79 10.56 -15.86
CA GLU A 143 17.13 10.13 -17.22
C GLU A 143 18.57 9.61 -17.33
N ASP A 144 19.57 10.38 -16.83
CA ASP A 144 20.99 10.03 -16.94
C ASP A 144 21.32 8.73 -16.23
N GLU A 145 20.72 8.55 -15.06
CA GLU A 145 20.82 7.32 -14.27
C GLU A 145 20.20 6.13 -15.01
N LEU A 146 19.04 6.33 -15.64
CA LEU A 146 18.37 5.30 -16.41
C LEU A 146 19.19 4.93 -17.66
N LEU A 147 19.73 5.92 -18.36
CA LEU A 147 20.60 5.71 -19.52
C LEU A 147 21.89 4.98 -19.13
N SER A 148 22.45 5.25 -17.95
CA SER A 148 23.62 4.50 -17.47
C SER A 148 23.28 3.04 -17.16
N LEU A 149 22.10 2.75 -16.61
CA LEU A 149 21.62 1.38 -16.42
C LEU A 149 21.51 0.63 -17.76
N MET A 150 21.00 1.29 -18.80
CA MET A 150 20.82 0.68 -20.13
C MET A 150 22.12 0.17 -20.75
N LYS A 151 23.28 0.62 -20.25
CA LYS A 151 24.61 0.18 -20.73
C LYS A 151 25.14 -1.05 -19.99
N ILE A 152 24.45 -1.51 -18.94
CA ILE A 152 24.91 -2.64 -18.13
C ILE A 152 24.71 -3.95 -18.89
N PRO A 153 25.72 -4.82 -18.98
CA PRO A 153 25.56 -6.15 -19.56
C PRO A 153 24.52 -6.98 -18.81
N GLY A 154 23.62 -7.68 -19.53
CA GLY A 154 22.56 -8.49 -18.97
C GLY A 154 21.29 -7.71 -18.62
N ILE A 155 21.22 -6.41 -18.90
CA ILE A 155 20.04 -5.58 -18.66
C ILE A 155 18.84 -6.01 -19.52
N ASP A 156 19.10 -6.57 -20.71
CA ASP A 156 18.06 -6.97 -21.66
C ASP A 156 17.26 -8.21 -21.21
N ASP A 157 17.78 -8.94 -20.21
CA ASP A 157 17.15 -10.16 -19.65
C ASP A 157 16.20 -9.89 -18.48
N VAL A 158 15.98 -8.63 -18.12
CA VAL A 158 15.15 -8.20 -16.99
C VAL A 158 14.11 -7.19 -17.43
N LEU A 159 13.00 -7.08 -16.68
CA LEU A 159 11.96 -6.08 -16.91
C LEU A 159 12.15 -4.91 -15.96
N ILE A 160 12.13 -3.69 -16.51
CA ILE A 160 12.36 -2.46 -15.77
C ILE A 160 11.15 -1.52 -15.94
N PHE A 161 10.59 -1.10 -14.83
CA PHE A 161 9.49 -0.15 -14.75
C PHE A 161 10.02 1.18 -14.22
N ASN A 162 10.15 2.15 -15.11
CA ASN A 162 10.53 3.51 -14.75
C ASN A 162 9.33 4.27 -14.20
N THR A 163 9.45 4.80 -12.98
CA THR A 163 8.39 5.53 -12.27
C THR A 163 8.62 7.04 -12.20
N ARG A 164 9.78 7.55 -12.67
CA ARG A 164 10.15 8.97 -12.55
C ARG A 164 10.48 9.67 -13.85
N ALA A 165 11.45 9.16 -14.64
CA ALA A 165 11.96 9.84 -15.81
C ALA A 165 10.89 10.03 -16.88
N LYS A 166 10.68 11.31 -17.30
CA LYS A 166 9.59 11.72 -18.23
C LYS A 166 10.13 12.13 -19.60
N ASN A 167 11.42 12.00 -19.82
CA ASN A 167 12.09 12.47 -21.03
C ASN A 167 11.59 11.71 -22.25
N ASP A 168 11.32 12.42 -23.32
CA ASP A 168 10.82 11.86 -24.58
C ASP A 168 11.84 10.97 -25.28
N SER A 169 13.15 11.26 -25.09
CA SER A 169 14.27 10.45 -25.59
C SER A 169 14.17 8.97 -25.22
N LEU A 170 13.67 8.68 -24.00
CA LEU A 170 13.49 7.31 -23.50
C LEU A 170 12.44 6.50 -24.28
N ARG A 171 11.53 7.17 -24.99
CA ARG A 171 10.47 6.55 -25.80
C ARG A 171 10.78 6.58 -27.30
N ASN A 172 11.78 7.34 -27.70
CA ASN A 172 12.22 7.52 -29.06
C ASN A 172 13.59 6.84 -29.30
N GLU A 173 14.65 7.61 -29.37
CA GLU A 173 16.00 7.13 -29.72
C GLU A 173 16.61 6.16 -28.70
N ASN A 174 16.22 6.26 -27.43
CA ASN A 174 16.66 5.38 -26.35
C ASN A 174 15.61 4.33 -25.94
N CYS A 175 14.62 4.08 -26.79
CA CYS A 175 13.58 3.10 -26.51
C CYS A 175 14.15 1.67 -26.47
N ARG A 176 13.78 0.91 -25.44
CA ARG A 176 14.13 -0.50 -25.28
C ARG A 176 12.90 -1.35 -24.94
N LYS A 177 12.84 -2.55 -25.50
CA LYS A 177 11.68 -3.48 -25.36
C LYS A 177 11.38 -3.94 -23.94
N ASN A 178 12.36 -3.87 -23.05
CA ASN A 178 12.26 -4.32 -21.66
C ASN A 178 12.15 -3.18 -20.64
N PHE A 179 12.07 -1.91 -21.11
CA PHE A 179 11.84 -0.73 -20.28
C PHE A 179 10.41 -0.22 -20.46
N PHE A 180 9.67 -0.17 -19.39
CA PHE A 180 8.31 0.32 -19.34
C PHE A 180 8.27 1.65 -18.59
N HIS A 181 7.72 2.68 -19.22
CA HIS A 181 7.66 4.02 -18.64
C HIS A 181 6.24 4.31 -18.14
N ILE A 182 6.08 4.34 -16.82
CA ILE A 182 4.78 4.56 -16.17
C ILE A 182 4.35 6.04 -16.23
N PRO A 183 5.22 7.04 -15.93
CA PRO A 183 4.81 8.44 -16.00
C PRO A 183 4.64 8.87 -17.45
N PRO A 184 3.69 9.79 -17.75
CA PRO A 184 3.60 10.40 -19.07
C PRO A 184 4.87 11.19 -19.40
N SER A 185 5.26 11.24 -20.69
CA SER A 185 6.38 12.05 -21.13
C SER A 185 6.07 13.54 -21.07
N TYR A 186 7.10 14.39 -21.19
CA TYR A 186 6.91 15.84 -21.23
C TYR A 186 6.06 16.26 -22.45
N SER A 187 6.24 15.64 -23.61
CA SER A 187 5.39 15.91 -24.79
C SER A 187 3.93 15.53 -24.54
N ILE A 188 3.65 14.37 -23.95
CA ILE A 188 2.27 13.95 -23.61
C ILE A 188 1.62 14.96 -22.65
N LEU A 189 2.35 15.45 -21.65
CA LEU A 189 1.84 16.45 -20.72
C LEU A 189 1.55 17.80 -21.41
N SER A 190 2.46 18.23 -22.30
CA SER A 190 2.31 19.46 -23.07
C SER A 190 1.12 19.38 -24.03
N ASP A 191 0.97 18.24 -24.71
CA ASP A 191 -0.15 17.99 -25.62
C ASP A 191 -1.50 18.01 -24.87
N ALA A 192 -1.56 17.36 -23.72
CA ALA A 192 -2.76 17.36 -22.89
C ALA A 192 -3.15 18.78 -22.43
N LEU A 193 -2.18 19.58 -22.02
CA LEU A 193 -2.38 20.98 -21.65
C LEU A 193 -2.87 21.80 -22.88
N THR A 194 -2.21 21.65 -24.01
CA THR A 194 -2.56 22.37 -25.25
C THR A 194 -3.98 22.03 -25.70
N GLN A 195 -4.34 20.76 -25.71
CA GLN A 195 -5.69 20.32 -26.05
C GLN A 195 -6.75 20.90 -25.09
N TYR A 196 -6.44 20.98 -23.80
CA TYR A 196 -7.32 21.62 -22.83
C TYR A 196 -7.51 23.12 -23.12
N LEU A 197 -6.42 23.85 -23.40
CA LEU A 197 -6.44 25.27 -23.71
C LEU A 197 -7.24 25.56 -24.99
N VAL A 198 -7.03 24.76 -26.03
CA VAL A 198 -7.82 24.86 -27.30
C VAL A 198 -9.30 24.62 -27.03
N LYS A 199 -9.65 23.56 -26.25
CA LYS A 199 -11.04 23.28 -25.86
C LYS A 199 -11.68 24.45 -25.09
N LYS A 200 -10.89 25.17 -24.28
CA LYS A 200 -11.32 26.36 -23.55
C LYS A 200 -11.31 27.63 -24.38
N LYS A 201 -10.93 27.57 -25.66
CA LYS A 201 -10.84 28.73 -26.60
C LYS A 201 -9.90 29.82 -26.04
N MET A 202 -8.81 29.42 -25.39
CA MET A 202 -7.77 30.37 -24.93
C MET A 202 -6.88 30.76 -26.13
N GLU A 203 -6.91 32.01 -26.53
CA GLU A 203 -6.14 32.51 -27.69
C GLU A 203 -4.72 32.93 -27.31
N LYS A 204 -4.48 33.21 -26.03
CA LYS A 204 -3.16 33.67 -25.53
C LYS A 204 -2.80 32.92 -24.26
N VAL A 205 -1.60 32.37 -24.25
CA VAL A 205 -1.02 31.70 -23.07
C VAL A 205 0.32 32.35 -22.75
N VAL A 206 0.51 32.77 -21.52
CA VAL A 206 1.78 33.32 -21.03
C VAL A 206 2.43 32.26 -20.16
N PHE A 207 3.64 31.86 -20.54
CA PHE A 207 4.47 31.00 -19.70
C PHE A 207 5.35 31.91 -18.83
N GLY A 208 5.19 31.85 -17.50
CA GLY A 208 6.11 32.45 -16.55
C GLY A 208 7.35 31.57 -16.36
N TYR A 209 8.52 32.19 -16.29
CA TYR A 209 9.79 31.55 -15.95
C TYR A 209 10.08 31.80 -14.45
#